data_5ce0ab24b9a513a6e2e57740077b3606
#
_entry.id   5ce0ab24b9a513a6e2e57740077b3606
#
_cell.length_a   1.000
_cell.length_b   1.000
_cell.length_c   1.000
_cell.angle_alpha   90.00
_cell.angle_beta   90.00
_cell.angle_gamma   90.00
#
_symmetry.space_group_name_H-M   'P 1'
#
loop_
_entity.id
_entity.type
_entity.pdbx_description
1 polymer ?
#
loop_
_entity_poly.entity_id
_entity_poly.type
_entity_poly.pdbx_seq_one_letter_code
_entity_poly.pdbx_strand_id
1 'polypeptide(L)'
;STPLAAIIGIALGILAAKRKRIHSFVWPFLNVLQSLPHFSYLILVAIFFGIGSKAGVIATVIFAFPPMTRLTILGLKGVSPEIIEAGIMAGCTRLQMLFKVELPAARASIMLGINQVIMQCLAMVVIASFIGQAGLGHDLLTRLQNLRLGQAFEIGVAVVFIAITLDRYSQAFSQKEPERLKEGSFWVRHPYITAAIAVFFFSILLAYLTPMAAKLPK
;
A
#
# COMPACT_ATOMS: atom_id res chain seq x y z
N SER A 1 -1.52 -6.65 -9.31
CA SER A 1 -2.60 -5.70 -8.94
C SER A 1 -2.05 -4.33 -8.55
N THR A 2 -1.04 -4.27 -7.67
CA THR A 2 -0.47 -3.00 -7.15
C THR A 2 -0.04 -2.01 -8.24
N PRO A 3 0.78 -2.38 -9.27
CA PRO A 3 1.19 -1.42 -10.29
C PRO A 3 0.00 -0.89 -11.12
N LEU A 4 -0.99 -1.74 -11.41
CA LEU A 4 -2.18 -1.34 -12.15
C LEU A 4 -3.02 -0.32 -11.37
N ALA A 5 -3.26 -0.58 -10.08
CA ALA A 5 -3.98 0.36 -9.21
C ALA A 5 -3.25 1.70 -9.08
N ALA A 6 -1.92 1.68 -8.95
CA ALA A 6 -1.11 2.88 -8.88
C ALA A 6 -1.17 3.69 -10.18
N ILE A 7 -1.00 3.05 -11.34
CA ILE A 7 -1.05 3.73 -12.65
C ILE A 7 -2.42 4.36 -12.89
N ILE A 8 -3.51 3.61 -12.65
CA ILE A 8 -4.88 4.11 -12.79
C ILE A 8 -5.11 5.29 -11.84
N GLY A 9 -4.69 5.14 -10.57
CA GLY A 9 -4.86 6.17 -9.55
C GLY A 9 -4.10 7.45 -9.86
N ILE A 10 -2.84 7.36 -10.33
CA ILE A 10 -2.04 8.50 -10.75
C ILE A 10 -2.67 9.18 -11.96
N ALA A 11 -3.03 8.42 -13.00
CA ALA A 11 -3.62 8.98 -14.22
C ALA A 11 -4.93 9.73 -13.93
N LEU A 12 -5.85 9.12 -13.18
CA LEU A 12 -7.09 9.77 -12.76
C LEU A 12 -6.82 10.97 -11.85
N GLY A 13 -5.84 10.88 -10.96
CA GLY A 13 -5.44 11.96 -10.06
C GLY A 13 -4.93 13.18 -10.83
N ILE A 14 -4.07 12.99 -11.83
CA ILE A 14 -3.58 14.06 -12.71
C ILE A 14 -4.73 14.71 -13.49
N LEU A 15 -5.60 13.90 -14.10
CA LEU A 15 -6.75 14.41 -14.85
C LEU A 15 -7.70 15.23 -13.97
N ALA A 16 -7.99 14.74 -12.76
CA ALA A 16 -8.84 15.42 -11.81
C ALA A 16 -8.19 16.69 -11.24
N ALA A 17 -6.88 16.69 -10.98
CA ALA A 17 -6.15 17.88 -10.52
C ALA A 17 -6.17 19.00 -11.55
N LYS A 18 -6.07 18.66 -12.86
CA LYS A 18 -5.99 19.64 -13.96
C LYS A 18 -7.34 20.16 -14.46
N ARG A 19 -8.42 19.40 -14.26
CA ARG A 19 -9.75 19.76 -14.77
C ARG A 19 -10.78 19.85 -13.64
N LYS A 20 -11.24 21.05 -13.33
CA LYS A 20 -12.22 21.32 -12.26
C LYS A 20 -13.51 20.48 -12.41
N ARG A 21 -14.00 20.29 -13.64
CA ARG A 21 -15.20 19.47 -13.92
C ARG A 21 -14.96 18.00 -13.55
N ILE A 22 -13.81 17.45 -13.91
CA ILE A 22 -13.44 16.06 -13.59
C ILE A 22 -13.26 15.91 -12.07
N HIS A 23 -12.63 16.86 -11.42
CA HIS A 23 -12.49 16.87 -9.96
C HIS A 23 -13.84 16.83 -9.25
N SER A 24 -14.79 17.68 -9.67
CA SER A 24 -16.14 17.73 -9.05
C SER A 24 -16.91 16.41 -9.17
N PHE A 25 -16.65 15.60 -10.18
CA PHE A 25 -17.26 14.31 -10.36
C PHE A 25 -16.46 13.18 -9.65
N VAL A 26 -15.14 13.20 -9.81
CA VAL A 26 -14.26 12.17 -9.27
C VAL A 26 -14.25 12.20 -7.74
N TRP A 27 -14.24 13.37 -7.12
CA TRP A 27 -14.13 13.50 -5.67
C TRP A 27 -15.29 12.83 -4.91
N PRO A 28 -16.57 13.10 -5.19
CA PRO A 28 -17.67 12.39 -4.53
C PRO A 28 -17.70 10.90 -4.88
N PHE A 29 -17.34 10.53 -6.12
CA PHE A 29 -17.24 9.13 -6.53
C PHE A 29 -16.20 8.36 -5.70
N LEU A 30 -15.02 8.94 -5.46
CA LEU A 30 -14.01 8.36 -4.58
C LEU A 30 -14.51 8.20 -3.14
N ASN A 31 -15.32 9.17 -2.63
CA ASN A 31 -15.90 9.08 -1.29
C ASN A 31 -16.86 7.89 -1.19
N VAL A 32 -17.74 7.70 -2.18
CA VAL A 32 -18.66 6.57 -2.22
C VAL A 32 -17.87 5.25 -2.28
N LEU A 33 -16.88 5.16 -3.15
CA LEU A 33 -16.05 3.96 -3.23
C LEU A 33 -15.36 3.64 -1.92
N GLN A 34 -14.85 4.61 -1.18
CA GLN A 34 -14.15 4.38 0.08
C GLN A 34 -15.08 4.12 1.28
N SER A 35 -16.37 4.45 1.16
CA SER A 35 -17.36 4.16 2.22
C SER A 35 -17.90 2.73 2.15
N LEU A 36 -17.74 2.04 1.02
CA LEU A 36 -18.20 0.67 0.86
C LEU A 36 -17.27 -0.33 1.60
N PRO A 37 -17.82 -1.32 2.31
CA PRO A 37 -17.03 -2.38 2.91
C PRO A 37 -16.25 -3.19 1.87
N HIS A 38 -15.05 -3.62 2.22
CA HIS A 38 -14.14 -4.39 1.34
C HIS A 38 -14.81 -5.62 0.71
N PHE A 39 -15.64 -6.32 1.48
CA PHE A 39 -16.36 -7.50 1.00
C PHE A 39 -17.36 -7.19 -0.10
N SER A 40 -17.96 -5.98 -0.12
CA SER A 40 -18.92 -5.58 -1.15
C SER A 40 -18.30 -5.57 -2.53
N TYR A 41 -17.06 -5.09 -2.66
CA TYR A 41 -16.30 -5.14 -3.93
C TYR A 41 -16.05 -6.57 -4.37
N LEU A 42 -15.64 -7.41 -3.41
CA LEU A 42 -15.28 -8.78 -3.68
C LEU A 42 -16.47 -9.58 -4.19
N ILE A 43 -17.62 -9.46 -3.51
CA ILE A 43 -18.86 -10.15 -3.89
C ILE A 43 -19.33 -9.67 -5.26
N LEU A 44 -19.36 -8.34 -5.48
CA LEU A 44 -19.82 -7.77 -6.75
C LEU A 44 -18.95 -8.27 -7.92
N VAL A 45 -17.62 -8.21 -7.75
CA VAL A 45 -16.70 -8.67 -8.80
C VAL A 45 -16.78 -10.17 -9.01
N ALA A 46 -16.98 -10.96 -7.94
CA ALA A 46 -17.16 -12.41 -8.06
C ALA A 46 -18.42 -12.81 -8.83
N ILE A 47 -19.51 -12.04 -8.69
CA ILE A 47 -20.75 -12.26 -9.47
C ILE A 47 -20.51 -12.02 -10.97
N PHE A 48 -19.80 -10.96 -11.34
CA PHE A 48 -19.58 -10.60 -12.75
C PHE A 48 -18.47 -11.40 -13.44
N PHE A 49 -17.38 -11.70 -12.73
CA PHE A 49 -16.15 -12.29 -13.30
C PHE A 49 -15.89 -13.72 -12.84
N GLY A 50 -16.80 -14.28 -12.03
CA GLY A 50 -16.64 -15.61 -11.45
C GLY A 50 -15.70 -15.64 -10.23
N ILE A 51 -15.70 -16.78 -9.54
CA ILE A 51 -14.87 -17.02 -8.36
C ILE A 51 -13.44 -17.33 -8.79
N GLY A 52 -12.44 -16.78 -8.08
CA GLY A 52 -11.02 -17.10 -8.27
C GLY A 52 -10.10 -15.91 -8.43
N SER A 53 -8.86 -16.16 -8.89
CA SER A 53 -7.78 -15.17 -8.92
C SER A 53 -8.07 -13.95 -9.79
N LYS A 54 -8.85 -14.09 -10.88
CA LYS A 54 -9.23 -12.96 -11.75
C LYS A 54 -10.08 -11.95 -10.97
N ALA A 55 -11.11 -12.44 -10.29
CA ALA A 55 -11.98 -11.60 -9.46
C ALA A 55 -11.19 -10.93 -8.33
N GLY A 56 -10.31 -11.66 -7.66
CA GLY A 56 -9.45 -11.10 -6.62
C GLY A 56 -8.56 -9.95 -7.11
N VAL A 57 -7.94 -10.09 -8.29
CA VAL A 57 -7.11 -9.02 -8.87
C VAL A 57 -7.95 -7.79 -9.24
N ILE A 58 -9.11 -7.98 -9.89
CA ILE A 58 -9.99 -6.87 -10.29
C ILE A 58 -10.51 -6.13 -9.06
N ALA A 59 -11.02 -6.85 -8.07
CA ALA A 59 -11.51 -6.28 -6.82
C ALA A 59 -10.41 -5.49 -6.10
N THR A 60 -9.18 -6.03 -6.06
CA THR A 60 -8.02 -5.36 -5.47
C THR A 60 -7.71 -4.05 -6.18
N VAL A 61 -7.73 -4.02 -7.52
CA VAL A 61 -7.46 -2.79 -8.29
C VAL A 61 -8.54 -1.75 -8.02
N ILE A 62 -9.82 -2.13 -8.07
CA ILE A 62 -10.96 -1.22 -7.81
C ILE A 62 -10.88 -0.63 -6.41
N PHE A 63 -10.47 -1.42 -5.43
CA PHE A 63 -10.36 -0.99 -4.04
C PHE A 63 -9.13 -0.10 -3.78
N ALA A 64 -8.00 -0.38 -4.44
CA ALA A 64 -6.73 0.26 -4.15
C ALA A 64 -6.47 1.57 -4.94
N PHE A 65 -7.12 1.81 -6.10
CA PHE A 65 -6.87 3.04 -6.86
C PHE A 65 -7.43 4.32 -6.22
N PRO A 66 -8.55 4.33 -5.45
CA PRO A 66 -9.11 5.56 -4.89
C PRO A 66 -8.18 6.33 -3.96
N PRO A 67 -7.51 5.73 -2.96
CA PRO A 67 -6.57 6.46 -2.13
C PRO A 67 -5.38 7.01 -2.92
N MET A 68 -4.90 6.29 -3.94
CA MET A 68 -3.85 6.79 -4.85
C MET A 68 -4.30 8.03 -5.60
N THR A 69 -5.51 7.99 -6.19
CA THR A 69 -6.10 9.13 -6.90
C THR A 69 -6.19 10.35 -6.00
N ARG A 70 -6.69 10.16 -4.76
CA ARG A 70 -6.83 11.25 -3.78
C ARG A 70 -5.49 11.87 -3.41
N LEU A 71 -4.48 11.05 -3.09
CA LEU A 71 -3.16 11.55 -2.72
C LEU A 71 -2.43 12.21 -3.90
N THR A 72 -2.66 11.74 -5.12
CA THR A 72 -2.16 12.42 -6.33
C THR A 72 -2.81 13.80 -6.52
N ILE A 73 -4.13 13.91 -6.34
CA ILE A 73 -4.84 15.20 -6.41
C ILE A 73 -4.31 16.17 -5.35
N LEU A 74 -4.20 15.70 -4.10
CA LEU A 74 -3.73 16.52 -2.98
C LEU A 74 -2.29 16.96 -3.18
N GLY A 75 -1.41 16.05 -3.64
CA GLY A 75 -0.02 16.37 -3.93
C GLY A 75 0.14 17.43 -5.01
N LEU A 76 -0.57 17.29 -6.13
CA LEU A 76 -0.51 18.26 -7.22
C LEU A 76 -1.12 19.62 -6.85
N LYS A 77 -2.19 19.64 -6.06
CA LYS A 77 -2.79 20.89 -5.56
C LYS A 77 -1.98 21.53 -4.42
N GLY A 78 -1.17 20.76 -3.73
CA GLY A 78 -0.31 21.23 -2.64
C GLY A 78 1.05 21.78 -3.09
N VAL A 79 1.32 21.80 -4.41
CA VAL A 79 2.55 22.44 -4.92
C VAL A 79 2.46 23.94 -4.71
N SER A 80 3.53 24.52 -4.10
CA SER A 80 3.52 25.94 -3.77
C SER A 80 3.46 26.83 -5.03
N PRO A 81 2.76 27.98 -4.95
CA PRO A 81 2.64 28.92 -6.09
C PRO A 81 4.00 29.36 -6.61
N GLU A 82 4.99 29.55 -5.74
CA GLU A 82 6.32 30.01 -6.10
C GLU A 82 7.03 29.04 -7.05
N ILE A 83 6.84 27.72 -6.84
CA ILE A 83 7.39 26.68 -7.72
C ILE A 83 6.73 26.72 -9.09
N ILE A 84 5.41 26.96 -9.12
CA ILE A 84 4.65 27.07 -10.36
C ILE A 84 5.07 28.32 -11.13
N GLU A 85 5.19 29.46 -10.46
CA GLU A 85 5.62 30.72 -11.04
C GLU A 85 7.05 30.62 -11.61
N ALA A 86 7.97 30.00 -10.87
CA ALA A 86 9.33 29.74 -11.35
C ALA A 86 9.33 28.92 -12.66
N GLY A 87 8.46 27.90 -12.74
CA GLY A 87 8.30 27.11 -13.95
C GLY A 87 7.73 27.92 -15.13
N ILE A 88 6.79 28.82 -14.88
CA ILE A 88 6.23 29.74 -15.90
C ILE A 88 7.32 30.70 -16.40
N MET A 89 8.07 31.31 -15.48
CA MET A 89 9.17 32.23 -15.81
C MET A 89 10.29 31.54 -16.60
N ALA A 90 10.52 30.25 -16.35
CA ALA A 90 11.44 29.42 -17.14
C ALA A 90 10.89 29.02 -18.53
N GLY A 91 9.69 29.46 -18.92
CA GLY A 91 9.09 29.18 -20.23
C GLY A 91 8.59 27.74 -20.39
N CYS A 92 8.26 27.04 -19.32
CA CYS A 92 7.78 25.66 -19.39
C CYS A 92 6.45 25.55 -20.13
N THR A 93 6.35 24.63 -21.10
CA THR A 93 5.08 24.24 -21.69
C THR A 93 4.21 23.50 -20.67
N ARG A 94 2.91 23.34 -20.92
CA ARG A 94 1.98 22.65 -20.00
C ARG A 94 2.42 21.23 -19.63
N LEU A 95 2.98 20.48 -20.57
CA LEU A 95 3.50 19.13 -20.32
C LEU A 95 4.81 19.18 -19.52
N GLN A 96 5.70 20.11 -19.85
CA GLN A 96 6.93 20.30 -19.10
C GLN A 96 6.63 20.73 -17.66
N MET A 97 5.67 21.62 -17.46
CA MET A 97 5.20 22.02 -16.15
C MET A 97 4.74 20.81 -15.34
N LEU A 98 3.89 19.95 -15.91
CA LEU A 98 3.40 18.76 -15.23
C LEU A 98 4.54 17.79 -14.87
N PHE A 99 5.35 17.38 -15.87
CA PHE A 99 6.33 16.29 -15.66
C PHE A 99 7.64 16.75 -15.02
N LYS A 100 8.08 17.99 -15.24
CA LYS A 100 9.37 18.49 -14.74
C LYS A 100 9.26 19.34 -13.48
N VAL A 101 8.09 19.88 -13.17
CA VAL A 101 7.89 20.79 -12.04
C VAL A 101 6.90 20.20 -11.03
N GLU A 102 5.64 20.00 -11.43
CA GLU A 102 4.57 19.63 -10.50
C GLU A 102 4.69 18.20 -9.96
N LEU A 103 4.92 17.21 -10.84
CA LEU A 103 5.05 15.80 -10.40
C LEU A 103 6.26 15.58 -9.50
N PRO A 104 7.45 16.12 -9.79
CA PRO A 104 8.58 16.06 -8.86
C PRO A 104 8.32 16.76 -7.53
N ALA A 105 7.64 17.93 -7.55
CA ALA A 105 7.28 18.65 -6.34
C ALA A 105 6.23 17.88 -5.51
N ALA A 106 5.27 17.20 -6.16
CA ALA A 106 4.26 16.37 -5.52
C ALA A 106 4.75 14.97 -5.12
N ARG A 107 6.03 14.65 -5.35
CA ARG A 107 6.59 13.30 -5.16
C ARG A 107 6.28 12.70 -3.80
N ALA A 108 6.41 13.46 -2.72
CA ALA A 108 6.18 12.97 -1.36
C ALA A 108 4.73 12.43 -1.21
N SER A 109 3.73 13.18 -1.65
CA SER A 109 2.32 12.77 -1.61
C SER A 109 2.02 11.58 -2.52
N ILE A 110 2.64 11.54 -3.71
CA ILE A 110 2.49 10.41 -4.65
C ILE A 110 3.08 9.14 -4.04
N MET A 111 4.24 9.21 -3.39
CA MET A 111 4.86 8.06 -2.75
C MET A 111 4.05 7.57 -1.53
N LEU A 112 3.45 8.49 -0.76
CA LEU A 112 2.47 8.11 0.26
C LEU A 112 1.28 7.38 -0.36
N GLY A 113 0.82 7.80 -1.53
CA GLY A 113 -0.22 7.11 -2.30
C GLY A 113 0.18 5.69 -2.70
N ILE A 114 1.38 5.51 -3.20
CA ILE A 114 1.92 4.18 -3.55
C ILE A 114 1.97 3.27 -2.32
N ASN A 115 2.46 3.80 -1.20
CA ASN A 115 2.49 3.06 0.06
C ASN A 115 1.08 2.62 0.48
N GLN A 116 0.10 3.52 0.40
CA GLN A 116 -1.30 3.23 0.71
C GLN A 116 -1.86 2.14 -0.20
N VAL A 117 -1.56 2.17 -1.51
CA VAL A 117 -1.96 1.11 -2.46
C VAL A 117 -1.37 -0.24 -2.08
N ILE A 118 -0.10 -0.29 -1.69
CA ILE A 118 0.56 -1.53 -1.26
C ILE A 118 -0.18 -2.13 -0.05
N MET A 119 -0.45 -1.31 0.97
CA MET A 119 -1.16 -1.75 2.18
C MET A 119 -2.58 -2.24 1.87
N GLN A 120 -3.29 -1.54 0.99
CA GLN A 120 -4.63 -1.94 0.54
C GLN A 120 -4.61 -3.26 -0.23
N CYS A 121 -3.61 -3.45 -1.11
CA CYS A 121 -3.45 -4.70 -1.85
C CYS A 121 -3.15 -5.87 -0.92
N LEU A 122 -2.32 -5.67 0.11
CA LEU A 122 -2.02 -6.72 1.11
C LEU A 122 -3.26 -7.12 1.90
N ALA A 123 -4.03 -6.13 2.37
CA ALA A 123 -5.31 -6.41 3.06
C ALA A 123 -6.26 -7.20 2.15
N MET A 124 -6.35 -6.82 0.87
CA MET A 124 -7.26 -7.45 -0.08
C MET A 124 -6.84 -8.88 -0.46
N VAL A 125 -5.53 -9.21 -0.43
CA VAL A 125 -5.05 -10.58 -0.66
C VAL A 125 -5.63 -11.56 0.37
N VAL A 126 -5.69 -11.15 1.65
CA VAL A 126 -6.28 -11.98 2.71
C VAL A 126 -7.80 -12.11 2.49
N ILE A 127 -8.48 -11.00 2.20
CA ILE A 127 -9.93 -10.99 1.99
C ILE A 127 -10.31 -11.80 0.73
N ALA A 128 -9.55 -11.70 -0.36
CA ALA A 128 -9.79 -12.44 -1.60
C ALA A 128 -9.67 -13.96 -1.43
N SER A 129 -9.02 -14.44 -0.36
CA SER A 129 -8.99 -15.88 -0.05
C SER A 129 -10.38 -16.45 0.24
N PHE A 130 -11.33 -15.62 0.72
CA PHE A 130 -12.72 -16.06 0.96
C PHE A 130 -13.47 -16.42 -0.33
N ILE A 131 -13.02 -15.96 -1.49
CA ILE A 131 -13.57 -16.33 -2.80
C ILE A 131 -12.71 -17.37 -3.53
N GLY A 132 -11.91 -18.14 -2.79
CA GLY A 132 -11.12 -19.24 -3.35
C GLY A 132 -9.86 -18.81 -4.12
N GLN A 133 -9.34 -17.61 -3.88
CA GLN A 133 -8.04 -17.23 -4.43
C GLN A 133 -6.93 -18.00 -3.73
N ALA A 134 -6.18 -18.82 -4.48
CA ALA A 134 -5.03 -19.55 -3.96
C ALA A 134 -3.92 -18.60 -3.45
N GLY A 135 -3.25 -19.00 -2.37
CA GLY A 135 -2.15 -18.27 -1.75
C GLY A 135 -2.20 -18.31 -0.22
N LEU A 136 -1.28 -17.58 0.43
CA LEU A 136 -1.15 -17.57 1.90
C LEU A 136 -2.45 -17.25 2.64
N GLY A 137 -3.31 -16.39 2.08
CA GLY A 137 -4.61 -16.10 2.66
C GLY A 137 -5.55 -17.31 2.65
N HIS A 138 -5.55 -18.10 1.58
CA HIS A 138 -6.35 -19.32 1.47
C HIS A 138 -5.87 -20.40 2.45
N ASP A 139 -4.55 -20.57 2.56
CA ASP A 139 -3.96 -21.53 3.52
C ASP A 139 -4.29 -21.11 4.95
N LEU A 140 -4.18 -19.82 5.27
CA LEU A 140 -4.58 -19.28 6.57
C LEU A 140 -6.05 -19.60 6.89
N LEU A 141 -6.95 -19.29 5.95
CA LEU A 141 -8.40 -19.53 6.11
C LEU A 141 -8.70 -21.02 6.32
N THR A 142 -8.11 -21.89 5.50
CA THR A 142 -8.30 -23.34 5.58
C THR A 142 -7.82 -23.90 6.93
N ARG A 143 -6.68 -23.41 7.45
CA ARG A 143 -6.17 -23.84 8.77
C ARG A 143 -7.05 -23.36 9.91
N LEU A 144 -7.58 -22.13 9.82
CA LEU A 144 -8.54 -21.60 10.79
C LEU A 144 -9.85 -22.40 10.80
N GLN A 145 -10.40 -22.72 9.63
CA GLN A 145 -11.62 -23.53 9.50
C GLN A 145 -11.45 -24.95 10.05
N ASN A 146 -10.25 -25.51 9.90
CA ASN A 146 -9.89 -26.83 10.43
C ASN A 146 -9.43 -26.79 11.89
N LEU A 147 -9.56 -25.64 12.59
CA LEU A 147 -9.17 -25.42 13.99
C LEU A 147 -7.69 -25.72 14.27
N ARG A 148 -6.84 -25.70 13.25
CA ARG A 148 -5.38 -25.88 13.39
C ARG A 148 -4.71 -24.56 13.75
N LEU A 149 -5.00 -24.06 14.96
CA LEU A 149 -4.63 -22.70 15.39
C LEU A 149 -3.12 -22.45 15.36
N GLY A 150 -2.28 -23.43 15.72
CA GLY A 150 -0.81 -23.29 15.66
C GLY A 150 -0.31 -23.04 14.24
N GLN A 151 -0.79 -23.80 13.26
CA GLN A 151 -0.41 -23.63 11.86
C GLN A 151 -0.99 -22.34 11.25
N ALA A 152 -2.20 -21.97 11.64
CA ALA A 152 -2.81 -20.69 11.24
C ALA A 152 -2.00 -19.50 11.78
N PHE A 153 -1.50 -19.60 13.02
CA PHE A 153 -0.66 -18.57 13.63
C PHE A 153 0.68 -18.42 12.87
N GLU A 154 1.34 -19.49 12.49
CA GLU A 154 2.58 -19.46 11.70
C GLU A 154 2.38 -18.73 10.37
N ILE A 155 1.31 -19.07 9.63
CA ILE A 155 0.97 -18.41 8.36
C ILE A 155 0.62 -16.93 8.59
N GLY A 156 -0.13 -16.63 9.64
CA GLY A 156 -0.49 -15.26 10.01
C GLY A 156 0.75 -14.40 10.28
N VAL A 157 1.71 -14.93 11.06
CA VAL A 157 2.99 -14.28 11.32
C VAL A 157 3.76 -14.05 10.02
N ALA A 158 3.83 -15.03 9.12
CA ALA A 158 4.49 -14.88 7.82
C ALA A 158 3.86 -13.75 6.97
N VAL A 159 2.53 -13.68 6.94
CA VAL A 159 1.80 -12.61 6.23
C VAL A 159 2.14 -11.24 6.82
N VAL A 160 2.19 -11.11 8.15
CA VAL A 160 2.55 -9.86 8.84
C VAL A 160 3.99 -9.46 8.52
N PHE A 161 4.95 -10.40 8.51
CA PHE A 161 6.34 -10.09 8.15
C PHE A 161 6.47 -9.62 6.70
N ILE A 162 5.75 -10.24 5.76
CA ILE A 162 5.71 -9.80 4.36
C ILE A 162 5.14 -8.37 4.28
N ALA A 163 4.05 -8.10 4.99
CA ALA A 163 3.43 -6.78 5.02
C ALA A 163 4.39 -5.71 5.55
N ILE A 164 5.05 -5.96 6.70
CA ILE A 164 6.03 -5.05 7.29
C ILE A 164 7.20 -4.81 6.34
N THR A 165 7.71 -5.87 5.71
CA THR A 165 8.83 -5.77 4.78
C THR A 165 8.49 -4.91 3.57
N LEU A 166 7.32 -5.13 2.96
CA LEU A 166 6.86 -4.34 1.81
C LEU A 166 6.58 -2.89 2.19
N ASP A 167 6.00 -2.65 3.37
CA ASP A 167 5.79 -1.30 3.90
C ASP A 167 7.11 -0.56 4.10
N ARG A 168 8.08 -1.17 4.77
CA ARG A 168 9.43 -0.59 4.95
C ARG A 168 10.14 -0.33 3.64
N TYR A 169 10.02 -1.25 2.69
CA TYR A 169 10.58 -1.07 1.35
C TYR A 169 9.95 0.13 0.64
N SER A 170 8.62 0.25 0.68
CA SER A 170 7.90 1.38 0.09
C SER A 170 8.26 2.71 0.76
N GLN A 171 8.34 2.75 2.08
CA GLN A 171 8.74 3.94 2.83
C GLN A 171 10.18 4.37 2.52
N ALA A 172 11.11 3.43 2.37
CA ALA A 172 12.51 3.73 2.01
C ALA A 172 12.62 4.44 0.65
N PHE A 173 11.75 4.11 -0.31
CA PHE A 173 11.67 4.84 -1.58
C PHE A 173 10.98 6.20 -1.46
N SER A 174 10.09 6.36 -0.48
CA SER A 174 9.38 7.62 -0.24
C SER A 174 10.28 8.67 0.43
N GLN A 175 11.09 8.25 1.38
CA GLN A 175 11.95 9.13 2.20
C GLN A 175 13.31 9.35 1.55
N LYS A 176 13.37 10.08 0.44
CA LYS A 176 14.55 10.84 0.07
C LYS A 176 14.37 12.29 0.53
N GLU A 177 14.24 12.50 1.84
CA GLU A 177 14.62 13.78 2.42
C GLU A 177 16.15 13.87 2.44
N PRO A 178 16.72 15.07 2.15
CA PRO A 178 18.15 15.28 2.40
C PRO A 178 18.40 14.99 3.88
N GLU A 179 19.31 14.07 4.15
CA GLU A 179 19.75 13.76 5.50
C GLU A 179 20.15 15.06 6.21
N ARG A 180 19.26 15.61 7.02
CA ARG A 180 19.69 16.42 8.14
C ARG A 180 20.53 15.48 8.98
N LEU A 181 21.82 15.77 9.08
CA LEU A 181 22.78 15.07 9.93
C LEU A 181 22.10 14.85 11.29
N LYS A 182 21.59 13.67 11.55
CA LYS A 182 21.11 13.29 12.86
C LYS A 182 22.36 13.07 13.71
N GLU A 183 22.72 14.09 14.48
CA GLU A 183 23.60 13.91 15.62
C GLU A 183 22.90 12.95 16.60
N GLY A 184 23.34 11.70 16.62
CA GLY A 184 22.75 10.68 17.50
C GLY A 184 23.63 9.44 17.56
N SER A 185 23.51 8.69 18.65
CA SER A 185 24.20 7.42 18.94
C SER A 185 24.18 6.46 17.74
N PHE A 186 25.21 5.63 17.59
CA PHE A 186 25.38 4.62 16.52
C PHE A 186 24.10 3.81 16.23
N TRP A 187 23.30 3.52 17.24
CA TRP A 187 22.03 2.79 17.17
C TRP A 187 20.93 3.55 16.43
N VAL A 188 20.91 4.88 16.52
CA VAL A 188 19.96 5.76 15.82
C VAL A 188 20.42 6.01 14.39
N ARG A 189 21.73 5.92 14.14
CA ARG A 189 22.36 6.16 12.83
C ARG A 189 22.12 5.01 11.85
N HIS A 190 21.93 3.77 12.37
CA HIS A 190 21.75 2.57 11.55
C HIS A 190 20.47 1.78 11.94
N PRO A 191 19.28 2.35 11.70
CA PRO A 191 18.01 1.73 12.12
C PRO A 191 17.78 0.35 11.49
N TYR A 192 18.35 0.08 10.32
CA TYR A 192 18.23 -1.22 9.65
C TYR A 192 19.09 -2.30 10.34
N ILE A 193 20.26 -1.94 10.84
CA ILE A 193 21.13 -2.88 11.57
C ILE A 193 20.49 -3.22 12.92
N THR A 194 19.94 -2.23 13.61
CA THR A 194 19.26 -2.45 14.90
C THR A 194 17.99 -3.30 14.73
N ALA A 195 17.19 -3.05 13.66
CA ALA A 195 16.04 -3.86 13.34
C ALA A 195 16.42 -5.30 12.97
N ALA A 196 17.48 -5.51 12.18
CA ALA A 196 17.97 -6.83 11.82
C ALA A 196 18.46 -7.61 13.05
N ILE A 197 19.18 -6.97 13.96
CA ILE A 197 19.62 -7.55 15.22
C ILE A 197 18.42 -7.91 16.11
N ALA A 198 17.43 -7.01 16.23
CA ALA A 198 16.22 -7.27 17.01
C ALA A 198 15.42 -8.46 16.46
N VAL A 199 15.25 -8.54 15.12
CA VAL A 199 14.59 -9.69 14.47
C VAL A 199 15.38 -10.99 14.66
N PHE A 200 16.70 -10.93 14.58
CA PHE A 200 17.55 -12.10 14.81
C PHE A 200 17.44 -12.61 16.25
N PHE A 201 17.51 -11.73 17.24
CA PHE A 201 17.32 -12.12 18.65
C PHE A 201 15.90 -12.63 18.94
N PHE A 202 14.89 -12.00 18.32
CA PHE A 202 13.50 -12.42 18.46
C PHE A 202 13.24 -13.80 17.82
N SER A 203 13.88 -14.11 16.69
CA SER A 203 13.79 -15.43 16.06
C SER A 203 14.49 -16.51 16.87
N ILE A 204 15.62 -16.21 17.51
CA ILE A 204 16.29 -17.11 18.44
C ILE A 204 15.42 -17.37 19.69
N LEU A 205 14.82 -16.32 20.25
CA LEU A 205 13.91 -16.42 21.38
C LEU A 205 12.68 -17.27 21.05
N LEU A 206 12.09 -17.09 19.87
CA LEU A 206 10.99 -17.93 19.36
C LEU A 206 11.42 -19.38 19.18
N ALA A 207 12.60 -19.64 18.64
CA ALA A 207 13.14 -20.98 18.47
C ALA A 207 13.39 -21.69 19.82
N TYR A 208 13.72 -20.94 20.85
CA TYR A 208 13.85 -21.48 22.23
C TYR A 208 12.50 -21.74 22.91
N LEU A 209 11.47 -20.94 22.61
CA LEU A 209 10.12 -21.07 23.18
C LEU A 209 9.27 -22.15 22.49
N THR A 210 9.50 -22.41 21.20
CA THR A 210 8.75 -23.43 20.43
C THR A 210 8.89 -24.88 20.96
N PRO A 211 10.06 -25.36 21.43
CA PRO A 211 10.15 -26.71 22.02
C PRO A 211 9.40 -26.79 23.36
N MET A 212 9.16 -25.66 24.05
CA MET A 212 8.36 -25.63 25.27
C MET A 212 6.85 -25.68 24.99
N ALA A 213 6.39 -25.05 23.90
CA ALA A 213 4.99 -25.10 23.49
C ALA A 213 4.57 -26.47 22.91
N ALA A 214 5.51 -27.21 22.33
CA ALA A 214 5.25 -28.58 21.83
C ALA A 214 5.06 -29.65 22.95
N LYS A 215 5.32 -29.29 24.19
CA LYS A 215 5.16 -30.19 25.37
C LYS A 215 3.88 -29.92 26.18
N LEU A 216 2.98 -29.04 25.68
CA LEU A 216 1.67 -28.89 26.31
C LEU A 216 0.81 -30.14 26.04
N PRO A 217 0.20 -30.76 27.08
CA PRO A 217 -0.61 -31.96 26.92
C PRO A 217 -1.83 -31.67 26.03
N LYS A 218 -2.18 -32.69 25.21
CA LYS A 218 -3.32 -32.70 24.31
C LYS A 218 -4.64 -32.60 25.06
#